data_bdebf3b5a9d73e7e8703d19c727dfa8d
#
_entry.id   bdebf3b5a9d73e7e8703d19c727dfa8d
#
_cell.length_a   1.000
_cell.length_b   1.000
_cell.length_c   1.000
_cell.angle_alpha   90.00
_cell.angle_beta   90.00
_cell.angle_gamma   90.00
#
_symmetry.space_group_name_H-M   'P 1'
#
loop_
_entity.id
_entity.type
_entity.pdbx_description
1 polymer ?
#
loop_
_entity_poly.entity_id
_entity_poly.type
_entity_poly.pdbx_seq_one_letter_code
_entity_poly.pdbx_strand_id
1 'polypeptide(L)'
;MSKPRMLTVFAALMLLILLIAACSGPPETQVYIVLSPTFQPPTLTALASGGQAVVQDGSPEAVVETPAATTEGDVSAFPTAMPTANPLPTALVSEIQVAEQAFEHGRMFWLFPTHKIWVMINAPDSIDHGQWLIFDDTWEEGEPENDPSLTPPANLLQPVRGFGKLWRENQEVRDALGWAVSPEYGFVTNYEYRPGGYLDSNGNYVPGPGVHVLYSLGNQAFAFEERDNTWRVIE
;
A
#
# COMPACT_ATOMS: atom_id res chain seq x y z
N MET A 1 -11.76 -71.80 20.27
CA MET A 1 -12.34 -70.94 21.29
C MET A 1 -11.63 -69.61 21.29
N SER A 2 -12.33 -68.51 21.01
CA SER A 2 -12.14 -67.10 21.37
C SER A 2 -12.52 -66.15 20.23
N LYS A 3 -13.75 -66.25 19.70
CA LYS A 3 -14.31 -65.28 18.77
C LYS A 3 -15.10 -64.09 19.40
N PRO A 4 -15.49 -64.07 20.72
CA PRO A 4 -16.28 -62.91 21.24
C PRO A 4 -15.47 -61.69 21.60
N ARG A 5 -14.15 -61.77 21.85
CA ARG A 5 -13.34 -60.62 22.28
C ARG A 5 -13.00 -59.63 21.13
N MET A 6 -12.97 -60.11 19.88
CA MET A 6 -12.67 -59.26 18.73
C MET A 6 -13.85 -58.38 18.31
N LEU A 7 -15.07 -58.88 18.50
CA LEU A 7 -16.31 -58.14 18.18
C LEU A 7 -16.56 -56.97 19.12
N THR A 8 -16.24 -57.16 20.42
CA THR A 8 -16.39 -56.10 21.45
C THR A 8 -15.38 -54.96 21.27
N VAL A 9 -14.14 -55.27 20.82
CA VAL A 9 -13.09 -54.26 20.52
C VAL A 9 -13.49 -53.43 19.29
N PHE A 10 -14.02 -54.05 18.22
CA PHE A 10 -14.51 -53.39 17.05
C PHE A 10 -15.72 -52.48 17.36
N ALA A 11 -16.65 -52.92 18.18
CA ALA A 11 -17.80 -52.13 18.59
C ALA A 11 -17.38 -50.90 19.41
N ALA A 12 -16.42 -51.04 20.33
CA ALA A 12 -15.88 -49.93 21.12
C ALA A 12 -15.10 -48.92 20.29
N LEU A 13 -14.33 -49.36 19.28
CA LEU A 13 -13.58 -48.52 18.37
C LEU A 13 -14.52 -47.70 17.44
N MET A 14 -15.59 -48.35 16.94
CA MET A 14 -16.61 -47.69 16.12
C MET A 14 -17.40 -46.64 16.93
N LEU A 15 -17.70 -46.91 18.21
CA LEU A 15 -18.38 -45.96 19.07
C LEU A 15 -17.49 -44.74 19.40
N LEU A 16 -16.18 -44.95 19.53
CA LEU A 16 -15.23 -43.87 19.79
C LEU A 16 -15.07 -42.97 18.53
N ILE A 17 -15.09 -43.54 17.33
CA ILE A 17 -15.04 -42.78 16.08
C ILE A 17 -16.31 -41.95 15.87
N LEU A 18 -17.49 -42.47 16.26
CA LEU A 18 -18.74 -41.72 16.17
C LEU A 18 -18.80 -40.54 17.17
N LEU A 19 -18.14 -40.65 18.32
CA LEU A 19 -18.10 -39.55 19.30
C LEU A 19 -17.18 -38.38 18.90
N ILE A 20 -16.17 -38.66 18.06
CA ILE A 20 -15.26 -37.60 17.56
C ILE A 20 -15.91 -36.80 16.41
N ALA A 21 -16.84 -37.40 15.66
CA ALA A 21 -17.53 -36.73 14.54
C ALA A 21 -18.64 -35.74 14.99
N ALA A 22 -19.02 -35.74 16.28
CA ALA A 22 -20.11 -34.88 16.78
C ALA A 22 -19.68 -33.48 17.24
N CYS A 23 -18.37 -33.12 17.17
CA CYS A 23 -17.85 -31.82 17.59
C CYS A 23 -17.41 -30.90 16.44
N SER A 24 -17.69 -31.24 15.19
CA SER A 24 -17.50 -30.33 14.07
C SER A 24 -18.77 -29.49 13.90
N GLY A 25 -18.87 -28.38 14.63
CA GLY A 25 -19.83 -27.34 14.29
C GLY A 25 -19.61 -26.85 12.85
N PRO A 26 -20.67 -26.35 12.18
CA PRO A 26 -20.48 -25.77 10.84
C PRO A 26 -19.44 -24.63 10.95
N PRO A 27 -18.60 -24.43 9.93
CA PRO A 27 -17.66 -23.32 9.92
C PRO A 27 -18.45 -22.02 10.07
N GLU A 28 -18.13 -21.24 11.08
CA GLU A 28 -18.65 -19.88 11.22
C GLU A 28 -18.24 -19.10 9.96
N THR A 29 -19.23 -18.82 9.14
CA THR A 29 -19.05 -17.91 7.99
C THR A 29 -18.85 -16.53 8.59
N GLN A 30 -17.60 -16.12 8.73
CA GLN A 30 -17.25 -14.74 9.05
C GLN A 30 -17.67 -13.88 7.85
N VAL A 31 -18.80 -13.21 8.00
CA VAL A 31 -19.24 -12.19 7.02
C VAL A 31 -18.36 -10.96 7.28
N TYR A 32 -17.31 -10.81 6.50
CA TYR A 32 -16.58 -9.55 6.43
C TYR A 32 -17.46 -8.53 5.70
N ILE A 33 -18.05 -7.61 6.44
CA ILE A 33 -18.66 -6.42 5.85
C ILE A 33 -17.50 -5.56 5.36
N VAL A 34 -17.20 -5.65 4.06
CA VAL A 34 -16.33 -4.71 3.39
C VAL A 34 -17.09 -3.40 3.31
N LEU A 35 -16.83 -2.50 4.25
CA LEU A 35 -17.21 -1.10 4.11
C LEU A 35 -16.27 -0.52 3.05
N SER A 36 -16.72 -0.51 1.80
CA SER A 36 -16.06 0.25 0.75
C SER A 36 -16.11 1.73 1.12
N PRO A 37 -14.99 2.38 1.44
CA PRO A 37 -14.99 3.83 1.50
C PRO A 37 -15.24 4.33 0.08
N THR A 38 -16.38 5.00 -0.12
CA THR A 38 -16.62 5.75 -1.34
C THR A 38 -15.59 6.88 -1.38
N PHE A 39 -14.52 6.65 -2.09
CA PHE A 39 -13.49 7.66 -2.32
C PHE A 39 -14.06 8.67 -3.32
N GLN A 40 -14.53 9.80 -2.79
CA GLN A 40 -14.88 10.95 -3.59
C GLN A 40 -13.59 11.70 -3.88
N PRO A 41 -13.14 11.80 -5.14
CA PRO A 41 -11.92 12.54 -5.44
C PRO A 41 -12.10 14.01 -5.02
N PRO A 42 -11.07 14.68 -4.45
CA PRO A 42 -11.15 16.08 -4.11
C PRO A 42 -11.40 16.89 -5.38
N THR A 43 -12.56 17.53 -5.44
CA THR A 43 -12.88 18.48 -6.49
C THR A 43 -11.96 19.69 -6.30
N LEU A 44 -10.99 19.85 -7.19
CA LEU A 44 -10.20 21.06 -7.30
C LEU A 44 -11.13 22.17 -7.76
N THR A 45 -11.62 22.98 -6.83
CA THR A 45 -12.30 24.23 -7.14
C THR A 45 -11.25 25.21 -7.64
N ALA A 46 -11.17 25.39 -8.95
CA ALA A 46 -10.40 26.45 -9.54
C ALA A 46 -11.01 27.79 -9.11
N LEU A 47 -10.29 28.55 -8.30
CA LEU A 47 -10.56 29.96 -8.05
C LEU A 47 -10.27 30.72 -9.33
N ALA A 48 -11.32 30.98 -10.10
CA ALA A 48 -11.24 31.91 -11.21
C ALA A 48 -11.20 33.35 -10.65
N SER A 49 -10.03 33.96 -10.74
CA SER A 49 -9.89 35.43 -10.64
C SER A 49 -10.54 36.08 -11.83
N GLY A 50 -11.54 36.87 -11.59
CA GLY A 50 -12.14 37.74 -12.63
C GLY A 50 -12.84 38.89 -11.96
N GLY A 51 -12.12 40.01 -11.85
CA GLY A 51 -12.66 41.25 -11.29
C GLY A 51 -13.64 41.93 -12.21
N GLN A 52 -14.51 42.75 -11.61
CA GLN A 52 -14.83 44.06 -12.16
C GLN A 52 -15.48 44.93 -11.08
N ALA A 53 -14.95 46.12 -10.97
CA ALA A 53 -15.41 47.20 -10.11
C ALA A 53 -16.78 47.74 -10.58
N VAL A 54 -17.67 48.03 -9.65
CA VAL A 54 -18.73 49.03 -9.83
C VAL A 54 -18.65 49.97 -8.66
N VAL A 55 -18.38 51.23 -9.02
CA VAL A 55 -18.40 52.42 -8.18
C VAL A 55 -19.86 52.74 -7.89
N GLN A 56 -20.23 53.02 -6.65
CA GLN A 56 -21.34 53.87 -6.34
C GLN A 56 -21.10 54.69 -5.06
N ASP A 57 -21.13 55.93 -5.31
CA ASP A 57 -21.03 57.18 -4.59
C ASP A 57 -22.00 57.29 -3.41
N GLY A 58 -21.62 58.00 -2.37
CA GLY A 58 -22.49 58.30 -1.24
C GLY A 58 -21.76 58.80 0.01
N SER A 59 -21.20 60.00 -0.01
CA SER A 59 -20.86 60.81 1.20
C SER A 59 -22.12 61.43 1.77
N PRO A 60 -22.24 61.93 3.06
CA PRO A 60 -21.25 62.84 3.69
C PRO A 60 -21.08 62.72 5.23
N GLU A 61 -20.13 63.53 5.64
CA GLU A 61 -19.98 64.40 6.82
C GLU A 61 -19.54 63.85 8.18
N ALA A 62 -18.34 64.14 8.48
CA ALA A 62 -17.68 65.01 9.46
C ALA A 62 -18.10 64.90 10.94
N VAL A 63 -17.13 64.58 11.78
CA VAL A 63 -16.77 65.36 12.97
C VAL A 63 -15.30 65.15 13.32
N VAL A 64 -14.63 66.29 13.45
CA VAL A 64 -13.25 66.48 13.93
C VAL A 64 -13.17 66.30 15.45
N GLU A 65 -12.17 65.61 15.95
CA GLU A 65 -11.43 66.04 17.17
C GLU A 65 -10.08 65.35 17.24
N THR A 66 -9.01 66.15 17.12
CA THR A 66 -7.66 65.93 17.65
C THR A 66 -7.61 66.71 18.98
N PRO A 67 -6.85 66.34 20.05
CA PRO A 67 -5.41 66.13 20.00
C PRO A 67 -4.86 65.17 21.07
N ALA A 68 -3.69 64.73 20.90
CA ALA A 68 -2.56 64.93 21.80
C ALA A 68 -1.52 63.83 21.64
N ALA A 69 -0.34 64.29 21.38
CA ALA A 69 0.92 63.55 21.34
C ALA A 69 1.22 62.81 22.67
N THR A 70 1.92 61.70 22.57
CA THR A 70 3.17 61.48 23.29
C THR A 70 3.49 59.98 23.31
N THR A 71 4.50 59.53 22.75
CA THR A 71 5.72 58.92 23.29
C THR A 71 6.30 58.02 22.26
N GLU A 72 7.44 58.38 21.75
CA GLU A 72 8.38 57.49 21.09
C GLU A 72 8.70 56.35 22.03
N GLY A 73 8.20 55.20 21.74
CA GLY A 73 8.67 53.90 22.22
C GLY A 73 9.43 53.25 21.08
N ASP A 74 10.74 53.22 21.23
CA ASP A 74 11.65 52.46 20.40
C ASP A 74 11.22 50.96 20.45
N VAL A 75 10.32 50.54 19.59
CA VAL A 75 10.03 49.15 19.34
C VAL A 75 11.14 48.64 18.44
N SER A 76 12.21 48.18 19.10
CA SER A 76 13.16 47.29 18.49
C SER A 76 12.41 46.19 17.76
N ALA A 77 12.27 46.37 16.45
CA ALA A 77 11.68 45.36 15.56
C ALA A 77 12.62 44.18 15.60
N PHE A 78 12.26 43.20 16.43
CA PHE A 78 12.84 41.87 16.29
C PHE A 78 12.55 41.43 14.85
N PRO A 79 13.58 41.09 14.05
CA PRO A 79 13.34 40.52 12.74
C PRO A 79 12.60 39.22 12.99
N THR A 80 11.28 39.23 12.72
CA THR A 80 10.53 37.99 12.63
C THR A 80 11.13 37.25 11.45
N ALA A 81 12.02 36.30 11.78
CA ALA A 81 12.55 35.38 10.78
C ALA A 81 11.34 34.73 10.15
N MET A 82 11.04 35.12 8.90
CA MET A 82 10.06 34.38 8.12
C MET A 82 10.55 32.94 8.06
N PRO A 83 9.68 31.95 8.37
CA PRO A 83 10.08 30.56 8.20
C PRO A 83 10.50 30.39 6.74
N THR A 84 11.78 30.06 6.54
CA THR A 84 12.28 29.74 5.22
C THR A 84 11.55 28.48 4.80
N ALA A 85 10.66 28.62 3.83
CA ALA A 85 9.96 27.45 3.27
C ALA A 85 11.03 26.46 2.81
N ASN A 86 10.94 25.21 3.29
CA ASN A 86 11.84 24.17 2.81
C ASN A 86 11.55 23.97 1.31
N PRO A 87 12.48 24.27 0.41
CA PRO A 87 12.24 24.15 -1.02
C PRO A 87 12.14 22.69 -1.48
N LEU A 88 12.50 21.73 -0.65
CA LEU A 88 12.39 20.30 -0.94
C LEU A 88 10.98 19.80 -0.58
N PRO A 89 10.39 18.97 -1.42
CA PRO A 89 9.08 18.40 -1.14
C PRO A 89 9.11 17.49 0.09
N THR A 90 8.01 17.51 0.82
CA THR A 90 7.81 16.63 1.98
C THR A 90 7.36 15.25 1.52
N ALA A 91 7.70 14.22 2.29
CA ALA A 91 7.18 12.86 2.08
C ALA A 91 5.63 12.84 2.16
N LEU A 92 5.03 12.04 1.28
CA LEU A 92 3.59 11.80 1.24
C LEU A 92 3.30 10.47 1.93
N VAL A 93 2.49 10.49 2.98
CA VAL A 93 2.11 9.29 3.74
C VAL A 93 0.61 9.06 3.57
N SER A 94 0.23 7.81 3.34
CA SER A 94 -1.16 7.38 3.21
C SER A 94 -1.34 5.94 3.67
N GLU A 95 -2.57 5.57 4.01
CA GLU A 95 -2.96 4.17 4.14
C GLU A 95 -3.55 3.71 2.80
N ILE A 96 -3.10 2.56 2.32
CA ILE A 96 -3.57 1.98 1.06
C ILE A 96 -3.97 0.51 1.25
N GLN A 97 -4.94 0.07 0.47
CA GLN A 97 -5.27 -1.34 0.37
C GLN A 97 -4.28 -2.02 -0.58
N VAL A 98 -3.78 -3.15 -0.15
CA VAL A 98 -2.84 -3.99 -0.92
C VAL A 98 -3.24 -5.46 -0.81
N ALA A 99 -2.75 -6.28 -1.76
CA ALA A 99 -2.63 -7.71 -1.58
C ALA A 99 -1.16 -8.09 -1.61
N GLU A 100 -0.79 -9.13 -0.88
CA GLU A 100 0.58 -9.63 -0.78
C GLU A 100 0.60 -11.15 -0.93
N GLN A 101 1.62 -11.66 -1.64
CA GLN A 101 1.90 -13.08 -1.73
C GLN A 101 3.41 -13.32 -1.73
N ALA A 102 3.87 -14.26 -0.88
CA ALA A 102 5.27 -14.67 -0.82
C ALA A 102 5.54 -15.83 -1.79
N PHE A 103 6.74 -15.83 -2.38
CA PHE A 103 7.26 -16.80 -3.33
C PHE A 103 8.59 -17.39 -2.82
N GLU A 104 9.08 -18.45 -3.47
CA GLU A 104 10.34 -19.08 -3.09
C GLU A 104 11.53 -18.11 -3.10
N HIS A 105 11.55 -17.17 -4.05
CA HIS A 105 12.66 -16.23 -4.25
C HIS A 105 12.21 -14.77 -4.30
N GLY A 106 11.15 -14.42 -3.58
CA GLY A 106 10.68 -13.04 -3.56
C GLY A 106 9.25 -12.88 -3.09
N ARG A 107 8.60 -11.84 -3.59
CA ARG A 107 7.27 -11.44 -3.16
C ARG A 107 6.57 -10.61 -4.23
N MET A 108 5.24 -10.66 -4.26
CA MET A 108 4.42 -9.71 -5.03
C MET A 108 3.53 -8.89 -4.10
N PHE A 109 3.34 -7.61 -4.44
CA PHE A 109 2.33 -6.73 -3.89
C PHE A 109 1.43 -6.21 -5.00
N TRP A 110 0.13 -6.27 -4.82
CA TRP A 110 -0.81 -5.52 -5.63
C TRP A 110 -1.27 -4.28 -4.87
N LEU A 111 -1.28 -3.11 -5.52
CA LEU A 111 -1.61 -1.84 -4.92
C LEU A 111 -2.94 -1.32 -5.49
N PHE A 112 -3.97 -1.26 -4.66
CA PHE A 112 -5.31 -0.81 -5.07
C PHE A 112 -5.31 0.58 -5.74
N PRO A 113 -4.60 1.61 -5.22
CA PRO A 113 -4.71 2.95 -5.80
C PRO A 113 -4.20 3.07 -7.23
N THR A 114 -3.31 2.17 -7.65
CA THR A 114 -2.65 2.23 -8.97
C THR A 114 -2.99 1.05 -9.86
N HIS A 115 -3.62 0.01 -9.33
CA HIS A 115 -3.84 -1.26 -10.01
C HIS A 115 -2.55 -1.85 -10.60
N LYS A 116 -1.42 -1.67 -9.88
CA LYS A 116 -0.13 -2.20 -10.28
C LYS A 116 0.27 -3.38 -9.40
N ILE A 117 1.01 -4.31 -10.01
CA ILE A 117 1.68 -5.40 -9.31
C ILE A 117 3.16 -5.04 -9.21
N TRP A 118 3.66 -4.98 -7.99
CA TRP A 118 5.07 -4.81 -7.68
C TRP A 118 5.68 -6.19 -7.42
N VAL A 119 6.69 -6.53 -8.17
CA VAL A 119 7.42 -7.80 -8.07
C VAL A 119 8.76 -7.54 -7.42
N MET A 120 9.00 -8.18 -6.28
CA MET A 120 10.26 -8.17 -5.56
C MET A 120 10.98 -9.49 -5.83
N ILE A 121 12.13 -9.43 -6.47
CA ILE A 121 12.99 -10.58 -6.73
C ILE A 121 14.19 -10.47 -5.79
N ASN A 122 14.44 -11.49 -4.99
CA ASN A 122 15.58 -11.53 -4.08
C ASN A 122 16.90 -11.53 -4.85
N ALA A 123 17.92 -10.87 -4.31
CA ALA A 123 19.29 -11.05 -4.80
C ALA A 123 19.75 -12.52 -4.56
N PRO A 124 20.66 -13.04 -5.39
CA PRO A 124 21.08 -14.46 -5.27
C PRO A 124 21.65 -14.85 -3.90
N ASP A 125 22.17 -13.89 -3.18
CA ASP A 125 22.88 -14.06 -1.89
C ASP A 125 22.16 -13.39 -0.71
N SER A 126 20.97 -12.84 -0.90
CA SER A 126 20.24 -12.11 0.15
C SER A 126 18.73 -12.19 -0.03
N ILE A 127 18.03 -12.22 1.11
CA ILE A 127 16.57 -12.08 1.20
C ILE A 127 16.14 -10.68 1.64
N ASP A 128 17.08 -9.77 1.87
CA ASP A 128 16.84 -8.44 2.43
C ASP A 128 16.96 -7.32 1.39
N HIS A 129 17.35 -7.64 0.17
CA HIS A 129 17.39 -6.73 -0.96
C HIS A 129 17.32 -7.48 -2.29
N GLY A 130 17.06 -6.73 -3.36
CA GLY A 130 17.00 -7.30 -4.70
C GLY A 130 16.42 -6.35 -5.75
N GLN A 131 15.91 -6.94 -6.81
CA GLN A 131 15.32 -6.22 -7.93
C GLN A 131 13.83 -5.95 -7.70
N TRP A 132 13.38 -4.78 -8.12
CA TRP A 132 11.98 -4.37 -8.11
C TRP A 132 11.47 -4.11 -9.52
N LEU A 133 10.36 -4.74 -9.88
CA LEU A 133 9.69 -4.58 -11.16
C LEU A 133 8.24 -4.18 -10.95
N ILE A 134 7.68 -3.42 -11.89
CA ILE A 134 6.29 -2.94 -11.84
C ILE A 134 5.57 -3.40 -13.09
N PHE A 135 4.39 -4.01 -12.90
CA PHE A 135 3.51 -4.44 -13.98
C PHE A 135 2.10 -3.89 -13.79
N ASP A 136 1.33 -3.83 -14.86
CA ASP A 136 -0.12 -3.63 -14.78
C ASP A 136 -0.80 -4.91 -14.32
N ASP A 137 -1.80 -4.79 -13.44
CA ASP A 137 -2.73 -5.88 -13.22
C ASP A 137 -3.72 -5.91 -14.38
N THR A 138 -3.62 -6.93 -15.20
CA THR A 138 -4.46 -7.13 -16.38
C THR A 138 -5.51 -8.22 -16.19
N TRP A 139 -5.62 -8.80 -14.98
CA TRP A 139 -6.61 -9.81 -14.69
C TRP A 139 -7.99 -9.16 -14.53
N GLU A 140 -9.02 -9.77 -15.16
CA GLU A 140 -10.39 -9.32 -15.07
C GLU A 140 -11.28 -10.40 -14.42
N GLU A 141 -12.31 -9.96 -13.70
CA GLU A 141 -13.27 -10.89 -13.09
C GLU A 141 -13.94 -11.76 -14.16
N GLY A 142 -13.92 -13.08 -13.95
CA GLY A 142 -14.41 -14.08 -14.90
C GLY A 142 -13.31 -14.74 -15.74
N GLU A 143 -12.08 -14.22 -15.75
CA GLU A 143 -10.95 -14.94 -16.30
C GLU A 143 -10.54 -16.12 -15.39
N PRO A 144 -9.86 -17.16 -15.94
CA PRO A 144 -9.36 -18.25 -15.13
C PRO A 144 -8.40 -17.78 -14.03
N GLU A 145 -8.72 -18.10 -12.77
CA GLU A 145 -7.86 -17.74 -11.64
C GLU A 145 -6.53 -18.50 -11.66
N ASN A 146 -6.54 -19.75 -12.15
CA ASN A 146 -5.36 -20.61 -12.21
C ASN A 146 -5.33 -21.42 -13.50
N ASP A 147 -4.25 -22.13 -13.74
CA ASP A 147 -4.10 -23.10 -14.84
C ASP A 147 -4.12 -24.52 -14.24
N PRO A 148 -5.19 -25.33 -14.48
CA PRO A 148 -5.29 -26.67 -13.93
C PRO A 148 -4.26 -27.66 -14.50
N SER A 149 -3.56 -27.30 -15.58
CA SER A 149 -2.46 -28.13 -16.13
C SER A 149 -1.15 -27.99 -15.34
N LEU A 150 -1.01 -26.93 -14.55
CA LEU A 150 0.15 -26.66 -13.74
C LEU A 150 -0.05 -27.22 -12.32
N THR A 151 0.67 -28.26 -11.98
CA THR A 151 0.63 -28.85 -10.64
C THR A 151 1.81 -28.33 -9.80
N PRO A 152 1.55 -27.56 -8.74
CA PRO A 152 2.64 -27.10 -7.87
C PRO A 152 3.30 -28.27 -7.15
N PRO A 153 4.61 -28.18 -6.84
CA PRO A 153 5.27 -29.12 -5.95
C PRO A 153 4.62 -29.20 -4.57
N ALA A 154 4.94 -30.22 -3.79
CA ALA A 154 4.39 -30.38 -2.45
C ALA A 154 4.67 -29.14 -1.58
N ASN A 155 3.65 -28.65 -0.87
CA ASN A 155 3.68 -27.46 0.00
C ASN A 155 3.88 -26.12 -0.72
N LEU A 156 3.85 -26.10 -2.05
CA LEU A 156 3.85 -24.87 -2.83
C LEU A 156 2.46 -24.64 -3.45
N LEU A 157 2.21 -23.41 -3.87
CA LEU A 157 0.92 -22.98 -4.41
C LEU A 157 1.11 -22.40 -5.80
N GLN A 158 0.13 -22.60 -6.66
CA GLN A 158 0.01 -21.80 -7.86
C GLN A 158 -0.59 -20.45 -7.47
N PRO A 159 0.03 -19.31 -7.84
CA PRO A 159 -0.58 -18.01 -7.63
C PRO A 159 -1.85 -17.87 -8.48
N VAL A 160 -2.80 -17.06 -7.99
CA VAL A 160 -4.12 -16.91 -8.61
C VAL A 160 -4.38 -15.47 -9.05
N ARG A 161 -5.46 -15.22 -9.78
CA ARG A 161 -5.91 -13.89 -10.22
C ARG A 161 -4.78 -13.09 -10.90
N GLY A 162 -4.60 -11.80 -10.53
CA GLY A 162 -3.60 -10.91 -11.10
C GLY A 162 -2.18 -11.40 -10.94
N PHE A 163 -1.80 -11.87 -9.74
CA PHE A 163 -0.49 -12.49 -9.51
C PHE A 163 -0.31 -13.75 -10.34
N GLY A 164 -1.35 -14.58 -10.40
CA GLY A 164 -1.34 -15.81 -11.20
C GLY A 164 -1.25 -15.55 -12.69
N LYS A 165 -1.98 -14.56 -13.21
CA LYS A 165 -1.92 -14.19 -14.62
C LYS A 165 -0.53 -13.69 -14.98
N LEU A 166 0.00 -12.71 -14.23
CA LEU A 166 1.36 -12.20 -14.46
C LEU A 166 2.41 -13.32 -14.41
N TRP A 167 2.34 -14.19 -13.41
CA TRP A 167 3.28 -15.28 -13.21
C TRP A 167 3.22 -16.33 -14.35
N ARG A 168 2.02 -16.65 -14.85
CA ARG A 168 1.85 -17.60 -15.95
C ARG A 168 2.31 -17.04 -17.30
N GLU A 169 1.99 -15.77 -17.57
CA GLU A 169 2.24 -15.13 -18.86
C GLU A 169 3.65 -14.55 -18.98
N ASN A 170 4.34 -14.29 -17.86
CA ASN A 170 5.71 -13.78 -17.85
C ASN A 170 6.68 -14.84 -17.33
N GLN A 171 7.39 -15.50 -18.27
CA GLN A 171 8.33 -16.55 -17.93
C GLN A 171 9.50 -16.05 -17.08
N GLU A 172 10.00 -14.83 -17.32
CA GLU A 172 11.12 -14.26 -16.55
C GLU A 172 10.74 -14.04 -15.09
N VAL A 173 9.53 -13.53 -14.83
CA VAL A 173 9.00 -13.37 -13.47
C VAL A 173 8.80 -14.73 -12.81
N ARG A 174 8.24 -15.70 -13.53
CA ARG A 174 8.03 -17.05 -13.00
C ARG A 174 9.33 -17.73 -12.62
N ASP A 175 10.31 -17.70 -13.51
CA ASP A 175 11.60 -18.37 -13.31
C ASP A 175 12.41 -17.68 -12.17
N ALA A 176 12.27 -16.36 -12.03
CA ALA A 176 12.93 -15.60 -10.97
C ALA A 176 12.29 -15.80 -9.59
N LEU A 177 10.96 -15.83 -9.51
CA LEU A 177 10.25 -15.96 -8.23
C LEU A 177 10.08 -17.39 -7.75
N GLY A 178 10.01 -18.37 -8.67
CA GLY A 178 9.57 -19.73 -8.33
C GLY A 178 8.06 -19.80 -8.04
N TRP A 179 7.64 -20.78 -7.24
CA TRP A 179 6.25 -20.99 -6.83
C TRP A 179 5.89 -20.14 -5.62
N ALA A 180 4.59 -19.90 -5.42
CA ALA A 180 4.13 -19.24 -4.21
C ALA A 180 4.26 -20.15 -2.98
N VAL A 181 4.74 -19.59 -1.86
CA VAL A 181 4.92 -20.29 -0.58
C VAL A 181 3.83 -19.92 0.43
N SER A 182 3.00 -18.91 0.12
CA SER A 182 1.85 -18.52 0.93
C SER A 182 0.63 -18.29 0.04
N PRO A 183 -0.59 -18.32 0.59
CA PRO A 183 -1.76 -17.73 -0.07
C PRO A 183 -1.57 -16.22 -0.31
N GLU A 184 -2.40 -15.65 -1.16
CA GLU A 184 -2.57 -14.21 -1.30
C GLU A 184 -3.37 -13.67 -0.10
N TYR A 185 -2.92 -12.56 0.49
CA TYR A 185 -3.59 -11.88 1.59
C TYR A 185 -3.83 -10.41 1.26
N GLY A 186 -5.10 -9.98 1.35
CA GLY A 186 -5.47 -8.55 1.24
C GLY A 186 -5.47 -7.88 2.62
N PHE A 187 -4.91 -6.67 2.72
CA PHE A 187 -4.87 -5.87 3.95
C PHE A 187 -4.71 -4.38 3.65
N VAL A 188 -4.84 -3.55 4.68
CA VAL A 188 -4.53 -2.11 4.62
C VAL A 188 -3.18 -1.89 5.29
N THR A 189 -2.33 -1.09 4.66
CA THR A 189 -1.00 -0.82 5.16
C THR A 189 -0.60 0.64 4.96
N ASN A 190 0.41 1.07 5.72
CA ASN A 190 1.03 2.37 5.51
C ASN A 190 1.89 2.36 4.25
N TYR A 191 1.75 3.41 3.48
CA TYR A 191 2.55 3.69 2.30
C TYR A 191 3.12 5.09 2.40
N GLU A 192 4.41 5.25 2.12
CA GLU A 192 5.09 6.53 2.09
C GLU A 192 5.81 6.69 0.75
N TYR A 193 5.65 7.86 0.13
CA TYR A 193 6.47 8.26 -1.01
C TYR A 193 7.36 9.43 -0.61
N ARG A 194 8.66 9.25 -0.76
CA ARG A 194 9.70 10.27 -0.53
C ARG A 194 10.17 10.78 -1.88
N PRO A 195 9.73 11.97 -2.33
CA PRO A 195 10.19 12.53 -3.58
C PRO A 195 11.70 12.72 -3.57
N GLY A 196 12.37 12.24 -4.61
CA GLY A 196 13.79 12.48 -4.82
C GLY A 196 14.02 13.74 -5.63
N GLY A 197 15.27 14.16 -5.74
CA GLY A 197 15.66 15.36 -6.47
C GLY A 197 16.74 16.16 -5.74
N TYR A 198 17.02 17.37 -6.24
CA TYR A 198 18.04 18.24 -5.69
C TYR A 198 17.69 19.72 -5.94
N LEU A 199 18.43 20.62 -5.31
CA LEU A 199 18.36 22.06 -5.60
C LEU A 199 19.43 22.40 -6.65
N ASP A 200 19.01 23.12 -7.69
CA ASP A 200 19.96 23.68 -8.66
C ASP A 200 20.78 24.84 -8.07
N SER A 201 21.69 25.40 -8.86
CA SER A 201 22.55 26.52 -8.43
C SER A 201 21.77 27.81 -8.10
N ASN A 202 20.50 27.90 -8.50
CA ASN A 202 19.61 29.03 -8.24
C ASN A 202 18.68 28.77 -7.03
N GLY A 203 18.80 27.59 -6.41
CA GLY A 203 17.94 27.18 -5.30
C GLY A 203 16.57 26.64 -5.72
N ASN A 204 16.35 26.33 -7.00
CA ASN A 204 15.12 25.73 -7.47
C ASN A 204 15.16 24.20 -7.31
N TYR A 205 14.03 23.63 -6.88
CA TYR A 205 13.91 22.18 -6.81
C TYR A 205 13.83 21.55 -8.20
N VAL A 206 14.72 20.60 -8.45
CA VAL A 206 14.71 19.75 -9.67
C VAL A 206 14.28 18.36 -9.25
N PRO A 207 13.10 17.87 -9.71
CA PRO A 207 12.62 16.52 -9.40
C PRO A 207 13.58 15.44 -9.89
N GLY A 208 13.65 14.35 -9.13
CA GLY A 208 14.42 13.15 -9.46
C GLY A 208 13.75 11.90 -8.93
N PRO A 209 14.33 10.71 -9.18
CA PRO A 209 13.79 9.45 -8.70
C PRO A 209 13.61 9.45 -7.18
N GLY A 210 12.44 9.04 -6.74
CA GLY A 210 12.07 8.96 -5.33
C GLY A 210 12.25 7.57 -4.73
N VAL A 211 11.72 7.42 -3.51
CA VAL A 211 11.70 6.16 -2.76
C VAL A 211 10.29 5.92 -2.25
N HIS A 212 9.78 4.72 -2.50
CA HIS A 212 8.53 4.27 -1.89
C HIS A 212 8.84 3.41 -0.67
N VAL A 213 8.03 3.53 0.39
CA VAL A 213 8.08 2.65 1.55
C VAL A 213 6.73 1.96 1.69
N LEU A 214 6.76 0.64 1.82
CA LEU A 214 5.57 -0.20 1.99
C LEU A 214 5.82 -1.21 3.10
N TYR A 215 4.79 -1.49 3.91
CA TYR A 215 4.88 -2.49 4.97
C TYR A 215 4.13 -3.77 4.56
N SER A 216 4.75 -4.92 4.84
CA SER A 216 4.12 -6.23 4.66
C SER A 216 3.03 -6.50 5.71
N LEU A 217 2.27 -7.58 5.50
CA LEU A 217 1.33 -8.11 6.50
C LEU A 217 2.05 -8.41 7.84
N GLY A 218 3.31 -8.83 7.79
CA GLY A 218 4.15 -9.06 8.97
C GLY A 218 4.79 -7.79 9.56
N ASN A 219 4.38 -6.60 9.11
CA ASN A 219 4.92 -5.30 9.53
C ASN A 219 6.41 -5.10 9.23
N GLN A 220 6.96 -5.83 8.26
CA GLN A 220 8.30 -5.59 7.76
C GLN A 220 8.26 -4.45 6.75
N ALA A 221 9.13 -3.47 6.90
CA ALA A 221 9.20 -2.31 6.00
C ALA A 221 10.18 -2.58 4.84
N PHE A 222 9.72 -2.23 3.64
CA PHE A 222 10.49 -2.32 2.40
C PHE A 222 10.61 -0.94 1.77
N ALA A 223 11.82 -0.55 1.40
CA ALA A 223 12.08 0.61 0.56
C ALA A 223 12.29 0.17 -0.88
N PHE A 224 11.67 0.89 -1.82
CA PHE A 224 11.74 0.67 -3.26
C PHE A 224 12.33 1.91 -3.92
N GLU A 225 13.49 1.76 -4.54
CA GLU A 225 14.28 2.85 -5.12
C GLU A 225 13.96 3.01 -6.61
N GLU A 226 13.37 4.13 -7.01
CA GLU A 226 13.06 4.39 -8.43
C GLU A 226 14.31 4.57 -9.30
N ARG A 227 15.44 4.92 -8.68
CA ARG A 227 16.70 5.23 -9.40
C ARG A 227 17.28 4.05 -10.15
N ASP A 228 17.21 2.88 -9.54
CA ASP A 228 17.86 1.66 -10.02
C ASP A 228 16.95 0.44 -10.03
N ASN A 229 15.66 0.65 -9.71
CA ASN A 229 14.64 -0.39 -9.61
C ASN A 229 15.03 -1.51 -8.65
N THR A 230 15.53 -1.14 -7.48
CA THR A 230 15.88 -2.06 -6.41
C THR A 230 14.93 -1.93 -5.23
N TRP A 231 14.87 -2.97 -4.41
CA TRP A 231 14.21 -2.95 -3.12
C TRP A 231 15.17 -3.41 -2.02
N ARG A 232 14.89 -2.99 -0.79
CA ARG A 232 15.60 -3.44 0.41
C ARG A 232 14.71 -3.38 1.64
N VAL A 233 15.00 -4.23 2.62
CA VAL A 233 14.42 -4.12 3.96
C VAL A 233 14.96 -2.86 4.64
N ILE A 234 14.09 -2.20 5.38
CA ILE A 234 14.45 -1.08 6.26
C ILE A 234 13.94 -1.34 7.68
N GLU A 235 14.65 -0.79 8.67
CA GLU A 235 14.28 -0.84 10.09
C GLU A 235 13.29 0.27 10.46
#